data_23c45f205221f47bd2923c4f97127538
#
_entry.id   23c45f205221f47bd2923c4f97127538
#
_cell.length_a   1.000
_cell.length_b   1.000
_cell.length_c   1.000
_cell.angle_alpha   90.00
_cell.angle_beta   90.00
_cell.angle_gamma   90.00
#
_symmetry.space_group_name_H-M   'P 1'
#
loop_
_entity.id
_entity.type
_entity.pdbx_description
1 polymer ?
#
loop_
_entity_poly.entity_id
_entity_poly.type
_entity_poly.pdbx_seq_one_letter_code
_entity_poly.pdbx_strand_id
1 'polypeptide(L)'
;MQIFSGQSISSDVVFGPLHFLTPAPPTISAHSHLQAVVELGQLYDQAVQLGGEKLATIFAIHAMLLDDQDYQDTVYSMIFSCGCTAEHASKTAMDHLVSLFEQMDSPYMQARASDVRAISDRMLRILTGRGTVPPVSFSPSILVSTEFAPSQIITLDRSCILGFIAMRGSVQSHAAAL
;
A
#
# COMPACT_ATOMS: atom_id res chain seq x y z
N MET A 1 -22.64 17.46 -17.15
CA MET A 1 -22.05 17.47 -15.78
C MET A 1 -22.23 16.05 -15.23
N GLN A 2 -21.12 15.36 -14.91
CA GLN A 2 -21.20 14.04 -14.25
C GLN A 2 -21.16 14.27 -12.74
N ILE A 3 -22.11 13.68 -12.01
CA ILE A 3 -22.21 13.74 -10.54
C ILE A 3 -21.88 12.35 -10.01
N PHE A 4 -20.91 12.28 -9.10
CA PHE A 4 -20.55 11.07 -8.37
C PHE A 4 -21.05 11.18 -6.94
N SER A 5 -21.58 10.08 -6.40
CA SER A 5 -22.00 9.98 -5.00
C SER A 5 -20.95 9.23 -4.20
N GLY A 6 -20.62 9.70 -3.02
CA GLY A 6 -19.62 9.11 -2.16
C GLY A 6 -19.78 9.54 -0.69
N GLN A 7 -18.91 8.99 0.18
CA GLN A 7 -18.86 9.33 1.60
C GLN A 7 -17.73 10.33 1.84
N SER A 8 -18.06 11.47 2.46
CA SER A 8 -17.05 12.46 2.85
C SER A 8 -16.41 12.07 4.19
N ILE A 9 -15.10 12.26 4.30
CA ILE A 9 -14.31 12.07 5.52
C ILE A 9 -13.94 13.43 6.13
N SER A 10 -13.90 14.50 5.30
CA SER A 10 -13.63 15.87 5.71
C SER A 10 -14.86 16.74 5.50
N SER A 11 -14.95 17.83 6.26
CA SER A 11 -15.99 18.88 6.12
C SER A 11 -15.62 19.93 5.07
N ASP A 12 -14.39 19.91 4.55
CA ASP A 12 -13.88 20.92 3.64
C ASP A 12 -14.33 20.69 2.19
N VAL A 13 -14.51 21.78 1.47
CA VAL A 13 -14.82 21.76 0.04
C VAL A 13 -13.61 22.26 -0.73
N VAL A 14 -13.12 21.46 -1.66
CA VAL A 14 -11.96 21.79 -2.51
C VAL A 14 -12.33 21.83 -3.98
N PHE A 15 -11.68 22.70 -4.74
CA PHE A 15 -11.80 22.80 -6.18
C PHE A 15 -10.42 22.69 -6.82
N GLY A 16 -10.30 21.88 -7.84
CA GLY A 16 -9.03 21.73 -8.55
C GLY A 16 -9.09 20.66 -9.65
N PRO A 17 -8.02 20.57 -10.46
CA PRO A 17 -7.91 19.52 -11.46
C PRO A 17 -7.82 18.13 -10.81
N LEU A 18 -8.33 17.10 -11.51
CA LEU A 18 -8.22 15.71 -11.12
C LEU A 18 -6.93 15.11 -11.65
N HIS A 19 -6.17 14.42 -10.83
CA HIS A 19 -5.00 13.63 -11.23
C HIS A 19 -5.23 12.16 -10.86
N PHE A 20 -5.23 11.27 -11.87
CA PHE A 20 -5.45 9.85 -11.68
C PHE A 20 -4.12 9.13 -11.48
N LEU A 21 -3.96 8.50 -10.31
CA LEU A 21 -2.82 7.64 -10.02
C LEU A 21 -3.09 6.25 -10.61
N THR A 22 -2.45 5.92 -11.71
CA THR A 22 -2.52 4.61 -12.34
C THR A 22 -1.25 3.81 -12.08
N PRO A 23 -1.35 2.56 -11.56
CA PRO A 23 -0.18 1.70 -11.40
C PRO A 23 0.43 1.35 -12.76
N ALA A 24 1.75 1.47 -12.87
CA ALA A 24 2.46 1.05 -14.07
C ALA A 24 2.61 -0.50 -14.16
N PRO A 25 2.61 -1.18 -15.35
CA PRO A 25 2.75 -2.63 -15.50
C PRO A 25 4.15 -3.20 -15.12
N PRO A 26 4.35 -4.44 -14.56
CA PRO A 26 5.62 -5.00 -14.06
C PRO A 26 6.71 -5.38 -15.11
N THR A 27 7.98 -5.13 -14.78
CA THR A 27 9.17 -5.64 -15.47
C THR A 27 10.03 -6.43 -14.48
N ILE A 28 10.56 -7.60 -14.83
CA ILE A 28 11.13 -8.58 -13.90
C ILE A 28 12.63 -8.37 -13.68
N SER A 29 13.10 -8.32 -12.43
CA SER A 29 14.48 -8.53 -11.99
C SER A 29 14.54 -9.14 -10.59
N ALA A 30 15.66 -9.80 -10.22
CA ALA A 30 15.79 -10.53 -8.97
C ALA A 30 16.18 -9.59 -7.81
N HIS A 31 15.26 -9.30 -6.89
CA HIS A 31 15.52 -8.58 -5.63
C HIS A 31 15.05 -9.40 -4.43
N SER A 32 15.64 -9.13 -3.26
CA SER A 32 15.43 -9.93 -2.07
C SER A 32 14.34 -9.35 -1.14
N HIS A 33 13.75 -10.24 -0.34
CA HIS A 33 12.90 -9.91 0.79
C HIS A 33 13.51 -8.85 1.73
N LEU A 34 14.83 -8.93 1.98
CA LEU A 34 15.56 -7.97 2.81
C LEU A 34 15.41 -6.53 2.32
N GLN A 35 15.37 -6.30 1.01
CA GLN A 35 15.17 -4.95 0.46
C GLN A 35 13.80 -4.38 0.81
N ALA A 36 12.74 -5.21 0.83
CA ALA A 36 11.41 -4.77 1.25
C ALA A 36 11.38 -4.31 2.71
N VAL A 37 12.05 -5.06 3.60
CA VAL A 37 12.16 -4.71 5.02
C VAL A 37 12.95 -3.40 5.21
N VAL A 38 14.04 -3.21 4.47
CA VAL A 38 14.82 -1.96 4.51
C VAL A 38 13.99 -0.77 4.02
N GLU A 39 13.25 -0.90 2.93
CA GLU A 39 12.38 0.18 2.45
C GLU A 39 11.26 0.52 3.43
N LEU A 40 10.68 -0.48 4.11
CA LEU A 40 9.69 -0.24 5.16
C LEU A 40 10.30 0.50 6.35
N GLY A 41 11.55 0.22 6.72
CA GLY A 41 12.29 0.98 7.73
C GLY A 41 12.45 2.45 7.34
N GLN A 42 12.80 2.74 6.10
CA GLN A 42 12.91 4.11 5.60
C GLN A 42 11.56 4.86 5.64
N LEU A 43 10.47 4.18 5.31
CA LEU A 43 9.12 4.77 5.41
C LEU A 43 8.70 5.01 6.84
N TYR A 44 9.09 4.13 7.77
CA TYR A 44 8.89 4.33 9.19
C TYR A 44 9.58 5.62 9.65
N ASP A 45 10.86 5.80 9.32
CA ASP A 45 11.64 6.99 9.69
C ASP A 45 11.03 8.27 9.10
N GLN A 46 10.61 8.24 7.83
CA GLN A 46 9.92 9.35 7.19
C GLN A 46 8.59 9.69 7.90
N ALA A 47 7.82 8.67 8.29
CA ALA A 47 6.57 8.87 9.00
C ALA A 47 6.79 9.50 10.38
N VAL A 48 7.82 9.08 11.10
CA VAL A 48 8.21 9.68 12.40
C VAL A 48 8.57 11.16 12.21
N GLN A 49 9.41 11.49 11.20
CA GLN A 49 9.82 12.87 10.92
C GLN A 49 8.63 13.78 10.58
N LEU A 50 7.59 13.24 9.94
CA LEU A 50 6.36 13.98 9.63
C LEU A 50 5.40 14.11 10.84
N GLY A 51 5.82 13.66 12.03
CA GLY A 51 5.05 13.73 13.27
C GLY A 51 3.90 12.73 13.36
N GLY A 52 3.94 11.68 12.55
CA GLY A 52 2.89 10.66 12.45
C GLY A 52 3.24 9.35 13.15
N GLU A 53 3.32 9.29 14.50
CA GLU A 53 3.55 8.03 15.22
C GLU A 53 2.59 6.90 14.83
N LYS A 54 1.30 7.23 14.65
CA LYS A 54 0.30 6.25 14.20
C LYS A 54 0.62 5.69 12.81
N LEU A 55 1.11 6.55 11.92
CA LEU A 55 1.50 6.17 10.57
C LEU A 55 2.79 5.36 10.57
N ALA A 56 3.78 5.74 11.40
CA ALA A 56 5.01 4.99 11.57
C ALA A 56 4.74 3.55 12.07
N THR A 57 3.81 3.39 13.03
CA THR A 57 3.40 2.09 13.54
C THR A 57 2.87 1.16 12.43
N ILE A 58 2.21 1.69 11.40
CA ILE A 58 1.74 0.89 10.26
C ILE A 58 2.91 0.21 9.56
N PHE A 59 4.00 0.94 9.29
CA PHE A 59 5.16 0.37 8.60
C PHE A 59 5.92 -0.64 9.46
N ALA A 60 5.93 -0.45 10.79
CA ALA A 60 6.47 -1.45 11.71
C ALA A 60 5.66 -2.77 11.63
N ILE A 61 4.33 -2.69 11.62
CA ILE A 61 3.46 -3.87 11.45
C ILE A 61 3.68 -4.52 10.08
N HIS A 62 3.84 -3.74 9.02
CA HIS A 62 4.14 -4.26 7.69
C HIS A 62 5.47 -5.03 7.65
N ALA A 63 6.51 -4.52 8.31
CA ALA A 63 7.79 -5.21 8.41
C ALA A 63 7.66 -6.53 9.20
N MET A 64 6.92 -6.51 10.33
CA MET A 64 6.66 -7.73 11.12
C MET A 64 5.93 -8.80 10.32
N LEU A 65 4.99 -8.42 9.45
CA LEU A 65 4.28 -9.39 8.60
C LEU A 65 5.21 -10.06 7.59
N LEU A 66 6.17 -9.31 7.05
CA LEU A 66 7.18 -9.88 6.15
C LEU A 66 8.20 -10.77 6.87
N ASP A 67 8.46 -10.51 8.15
CA ASP A 67 9.32 -11.33 9.00
C ASP A 67 8.60 -12.53 9.64
N ASP A 68 7.28 -12.66 9.39
CA ASP A 68 6.50 -13.79 9.88
C ASP A 68 6.98 -15.11 9.29
N GLN A 69 7.26 -16.10 10.18
CA GLN A 69 7.85 -17.37 9.80
C GLN A 69 6.91 -18.20 8.91
N ASP A 70 5.62 -18.20 9.20
CA ASP A 70 4.62 -18.98 8.44
C ASP A 70 4.50 -18.44 7.01
N TYR A 71 4.54 -17.11 6.85
CA TYR A 71 4.60 -16.46 5.53
C TYR A 71 5.85 -16.88 4.76
N GLN A 72 7.03 -16.79 5.41
CA GLN A 72 8.31 -17.14 4.77
C GLN A 72 8.36 -18.61 4.39
N ASP A 73 7.96 -19.51 5.29
CA ASP A 73 7.94 -20.95 5.03
C ASP A 73 7.00 -21.31 3.88
N THR A 74 5.85 -20.64 3.79
CA THR A 74 4.92 -20.80 2.68
C THR A 74 5.56 -20.40 1.36
N VAL A 75 6.19 -19.23 1.29
CA VAL A 75 6.87 -18.74 0.09
C VAL A 75 8.03 -19.67 -0.31
N TYR A 76 8.87 -20.07 0.65
CA TYR A 76 9.99 -20.99 0.39
C TYR A 76 9.50 -22.36 -0.08
N SER A 77 8.46 -22.91 0.54
CA SER A 77 7.87 -24.19 0.12
C SER A 77 7.37 -24.12 -1.32
N MET A 78 6.69 -23.05 -1.71
CA MET A 78 6.22 -22.88 -3.08
C MET A 78 7.37 -22.77 -4.09
N ILE A 79 8.45 -22.07 -3.75
CA ILE A 79 9.62 -21.93 -4.62
C ILE A 79 10.32 -23.28 -4.76
N PHE A 80 10.66 -23.96 -3.66
CA PHE A 80 11.50 -25.16 -3.69
C PHE A 80 10.73 -26.43 -4.05
N SER A 81 9.48 -26.55 -3.62
CA SER A 81 8.68 -27.78 -3.83
C SER A 81 7.84 -27.73 -5.12
N CYS A 82 7.34 -26.54 -5.50
CA CYS A 82 6.48 -26.38 -6.67
C CYS A 82 7.21 -25.73 -7.86
N GLY A 83 8.46 -25.28 -7.68
CA GLY A 83 9.22 -24.60 -8.74
C GLY A 83 8.63 -23.24 -9.17
N CYS A 84 7.88 -22.59 -8.30
CA CYS A 84 7.28 -21.28 -8.57
C CYS A 84 8.35 -20.18 -8.58
N THR A 85 8.10 -19.09 -9.31
CA THR A 85 8.90 -17.87 -9.17
C THR A 85 8.64 -17.19 -7.83
N ALA A 86 9.60 -16.42 -7.34
CA ALA A 86 9.45 -15.68 -6.06
C ALA A 86 8.26 -14.73 -6.09
N GLU A 87 8.01 -14.07 -7.24
CA GLU A 87 6.85 -13.18 -7.44
C GLU A 87 5.53 -13.93 -7.29
N HIS A 88 5.43 -15.09 -7.94
CA HIS A 88 4.21 -15.90 -7.87
C HIS A 88 3.98 -16.44 -6.47
N ALA A 89 5.01 -16.98 -5.82
CA ALA A 89 4.92 -17.51 -4.47
C ALA A 89 4.52 -16.42 -3.46
N SER A 90 5.19 -15.27 -3.48
CA SER A 90 4.88 -14.12 -2.61
C SER A 90 3.45 -13.61 -2.83
N LYS A 91 3.06 -13.43 -4.11
CA LYS A 91 1.70 -12.99 -4.43
C LYS A 91 0.64 -13.95 -3.91
N THR A 92 0.82 -15.24 -4.15
CA THR A 92 -0.15 -16.27 -3.73
C THR A 92 -0.29 -16.34 -2.22
N ALA A 93 0.82 -16.29 -1.47
CA ALA A 93 0.81 -16.29 -0.01
C ALA A 93 0.09 -15.03 0.54
N MET A 94 0.36 -13.84 -0.03
CA MET A 94 -0.30 -12.61 0.38
C MET A 94 -1.79 -12.59 -0.01
N ASP A 95 -2.18 -13.07 -1.19
CA ASP A 95 -3.59 -13.17 -1.59
C ASP A 95 -4.38 -14.11 -0.66
N HIS A 96 -3.74 -15.17 -0.17
CA HIS A 96 -4.35 -16.04 0.84
C HIS A 96 -4.62 -15.28 2.15
N LEU A 97 -3.63 -14.51 2.66
CA LEU A 97 -3.80 -13.66 3.84
C LEU A 97 -4.90 -12.61 3.65
N VAL A 98 -4.93 -11.95 2.49
CA VAL A 98 -6.02 -11.01 2.13
C VAL A 98 -7.38 -11.69 2.27
N SER A 99 -7.53 -12.89 1.68
CA SER A 99 -8.79 -13.64 1.73
C SER A 99 -9.20 -14.00 3.15
N LEU A 100 -8.25 -14.36 4.01
CA LEU A 100 -8.51 -14.65 5.42
C LEU A 100 -9.04 -13.40 6.15
N PHE A 101 -8.41 -12.24 5.98
CA PHE A 101 -8.87 -11.00 6.60
C PHE A 101 -10.26 -10.57 6.09
N GLU A 102 -10.53 -10.72 4.79
CA GLU A 102 -11.83 -10.37 4.19
C GLU A 102 -12.99 -11.24 4.67
N GLN A 103 -12.70 -12.50 5.07
CA GLN A 103 -13.69 -13.45 5.58
C GLN A 103 -13.97 -13.30 7.08
N MET A 104 -13.21 -12.47 7.80
CA MET A 104 -13.46 -12.24 9.22
C MET A 104 -14.74 -11.42 9.45
N ASP A 105 -15.47 -11.71 10.51
CA ASP A 105 -16.73 -11.02 10.85
C ASP A 105 -16.52 -9.58 11.33
N SER A 106 -15.28 -9.19 11.66
CA SER A 106 -14.95 -7.86 12.16
C SER A 106 -14.65 -6.88 11.02
N PRO A 107 -15.43 -5.78 10.86
CA PRO A 107 -15.12 -4.74 9.88
C PRO A 107 -13.71 -4.12 10.05
N TYR A 108 -13.22 -4.06 11.29
CA TYR A 108 -11.86 -3.62 11.60
C TYR A 108 -10.82 -4.57 10.98
N MET A 109 -11.00 -5.87 11.13
CA MET A 109 -10.10 -6.87 10.56
C MET A 109 -10.20 -6.92 9.03
N GLN A 110 -11.41 -6.81 8.46
CA GLN A 110 -11.59 -6.70 7.01
C GLN A 110 -10.83 -5.50 6.42
N ALA A 111 -10.80 -4.36 7.14
CA ALA A 111 -10.03 -3.20 6.72
C ALA A 111 -8.51 -3.47 6.66
N ARG A 112 -7.98 -4.45 7.42
CA ARG A 112 -6.56 -4.85 7.36
C ARG A 112 -6.19 -5.56 6.06
N ALA A 113 -7.15 -6.11 5.33
CA ALA A 113 -6.90 -6.68 4.01
C ALA A 113 -6.25 -5.67 3.05
N SER A 114 -6.58 -4.39 3.15
CA SER A 114 -5.94 -3.33 2.36
C SER A 114 -4.46 -3.13 2.70
N ASP A 115 -4.09 -3.28 3.97
CA ASP A 115 -2.70 -3.19 4.41
C ASP A 115 -1.88 -4.34 3.84
N VAL A 116 -2.43 -5.57 3.89
CA VAL A 116 -1.78 -6.76 3.31
C VAL A 116 -1.60 -6.60 1.79
N ARG A 117 -2.59 -6.05 1.08
CA ARG A 117 -2.44 -5.72 -0.35
C ARG A 117 -1.32 -4.72 -0.61
N ALA A 118 -1.22 -3.68 0.22
CA ALA A 118 -0.17 -2.68 0.09
C ALA A 118 1.24 -3.29 0.29
N ILE A 119 1.38 -4.25 1.22
CA ILE A 119 2.63 -5.02 1.42
C ILE A 119 2.92 -5.88 0.20
N SER A 120 1.92 -6.62 -0.30
CA SER A 120 2.01 -7.46 -1.49
C SER A 120 2.49 -6.66 -2.71
N ASP A 121 1.87 -5.52 -2.98
CA ASP A 121 2.24 -4.65 -4.09
C ASP A 121 3.66 -4.10 -3.96
N ARG A 122 4.10 -3.79 -2.75
CA ARG A 122 5.48 -3.36 -2.48
C ARG A 122 6.46 -4.50 -2.76
N MET A 123 6.21 -5.70 -2.21
CA MET A 123 7.06 -6.86 -2.43
C MET A 123 7.18 -7.18 -3.93
N LEU A 124 6.06 -7.17 -4.66
CA LEU A 124 6.05 -7.39 -6.10
C LEU A 124 6.84 -6.32 -6.87
N ARG A 125 6.74 -5.04 -6.49
CA ARG A 125 7.55 -3.99 -7.11
C ARG A 125 9.05 -4.24 -6.93
N ILE A 126 9.47 -4.65 -5.73
CA ILE A 126 10.86 -4.96 -5.44
C ILE A 126 11.31 -6.18 -6.22
N LEU A 127 10.56 -7.28 -6.17
CA LEU A 127 10.88 -8.53 -6.88
C LEU A 127 10.93 -8.32 -8.40
N THR A 128 10.10 -7.42 -8.93
CA THR A 128 10.08 -7.09 -10.37
C THR A 128 11.02 -5.94 -10.76
N GLY A 129 11.88 -5.46 -9.84
CA GLY A 129 12.88 -4.43 -10.11
C GLY A 129 12.35 -3.03 -10.34
N ARG A 130 11.12 -2.74 -9.91
CA ARG A 130 10.49 -1.43 -10.15
C ARG A 130 10.88 -0.36 -9.15
N GLY A 131 11.57 -0.72 -8.06
CA GLY A 131 12.03 0.21 -7.03
C GLY A 131 10.93 1.03 -6.37
N THR A 132 11.33 2.01 -5.60
CA THR A 132 10.47 3.06 -5.04
C THR A 132 9.87 3.89 -6.17
N VAL A 133 8.56 4.11 -6.14
CA VAL A 133 7.92 5.09 -7.02
C VAL A 133 8.56 6.45 -6.70
N PRO A 134 9.22 7.12 -7.68
CA PRO A 134 9.78 8.44 -7.42
C PRO A 134 8.64 9.38 -7.01
N PRO A 135 8.92 10.40 -6.17
CA PRO A 135 7.92 11.38 -5.80
C PRO A 135 7.35 12.00 -7.09
N VAL A 136 6.07 11.85 -7.29
CA VAL A 136 5.39 12.40 -8.47
C VAL A 136 5.21 13.90 -8.21
N SER A 137 5.95 14.73 -8.92
CA SER A 137 5.70 16.17 -8.92
C SER A 137 4.58 16.48 -9.93
N PHE A 138 3.52 17.09 -9.46
CA PHE A 138 2.38 17.54 -10.26
C PHE A 138 1.90 18.90 -9.79
N SER A 139 1.19 19.63 -10.65
CA SER A 139 0.53 20.87 -10.23
C SER A 139 -0.51 20.60 -9.15
N PRO A 140 -0.84 21.57 -8.28
CA PRO A 140 -1.85 21.40 -7.25
C PRO A 140 -3.13 20.77 -7.80
N SER A 141 -3.48 19.57 -7.31
CA SER A 141 -4.53 18.72 -7.89
C SER A 141 -5.28 17.92 -6.85
N ILE A 142 -6.49 17.49 -7.19
CA ILE A 142 -7.24 16.48 -6.43
C ILE A 142 -6.80 15.10 -6.94
N LEU A 143 -6.26 14.29 -6.06
CA LEU A 143 -5.77 12.95 -6.40
C LEU A 143 -6.91 11.94 -6.44
N VAL A 144 -6.97 11.16 -7.50
CA VAL A 144 -7.98 10.10 -7.68
C VAL A 144 -7.27 8.76 -7.81
N SER A 145 -7.65 7.80 -6.98
CA SER A 145 -7.13 6.43 -7.03
C SER A 145 -8.22 5.43 -6.72
N THR A 146 -8.02 4.19 -7.12
CA THR A 146 -8.86 3.09 -6.68
C THR A 146 -8.77 2.91 -5.17
N GLU A 147 -7.54 3.00 -4.63
CA GLU A 147 -7.22 2.90 -3.21
C GLU A 147 -5.92 3.66 -2.97
N PHE A 148 -5.74 4.26 -1.79
CA PHE A 148 -4.50 4.92 -1.38
C PHE A 148 -3.79 4.08 -0.33
N ALA A 149 -2.62 3.56 -0.68
CA ALA A 149 -1.74 2.94 0.30
C ALA A 149 -1.05 4.02 1.17
N PRO A 150 -0.86 3.79 2.48
CA PRO A 150 -0.16 4.72 3.36
C PRO A 150 1.21 5.15 2.82
N SER A 151 1.94 4.22 2.21
CA SER A 151 3.24 4.46 1.60
C SER A 151 3.20 5.42 0.39
N GLN A 152 2.12 5.41 -0.37
CA GLN A 152 1.95 6.35 -1.49
C GLN A 152 1.78 7.77 -0.95
N ILE A 153 0.93 7.94 0.07
CA ILE A 153 0.62 9.26 0.63
C ILE A 153 1.84 9.91 1.29
N ILE A 154 2.69 9.14 1.95
CA ILE A 154 3.94 9.65 2.56
C ILE A 154 4.91 10.19 1.52
N THR A 155 4.98 9.55 0.35
CA THR A 155 5.92 9.94 -0.72
C THR A 155 5.41 11.09 -1.60
N LEU A 156 4.15 11.51 -1.43
CA LEU A 156 3.58 12.62 -2.20
C LEU A 156 3.95 13.97 -1.58
N ASP A 157 4.19 14.96 -2.45
CA ASP A 157 4.36 16.35 -2.02
C ASP A 157 3.01 16.92 -1.58
N ARG A 158 2.84 17.09 -0.26
CA ARG A 158 1.60 17.60 0.35
C ARG A 158 1.23 19.01 -0.14
N SER A 159 2.20 19.82 -0.56
CA SER A 159 1.93 21.17 -1.07
C SER A 159 1.16 21.16 -2.41
N CYS A 160 1.22 20.05 -3.13
CA CYS A 160 0.54 19.83 -4.39
C CYS A 160 -0.80 19.11 -4.26
N ILE A 161 -1.22 18.74 -3.04
CA ILE A 161 -2.44 17.96 -2.82
C ILE A 161 -3.56 18.88 -2.35
N LEU A 162 -4.62 19.02 -3.16
CA LEU A 162 -5.83 19.75 -2.80
C LEU A 162 -6.85 18.84 -2.10
N GLY A 163 -6.85 17.54 -2.38
CA GLY A 163 -7.74 16.56 -1.78
C GLY A 163 -7.55 15.17 -2.39
N PHE A 164 -8.28 14.19 -1.84
CA PHE A 164 -8.24 12.79 -2.27
C PHE A 164 -9.63 12.27 -2.62
N ILE A 165 -9.73 11.44 -3.64
CA ILE A 165 -10.90 10.64 -3.98
C ILE A 165 -10.47 9.19 -4.12
N ALA A 166 -10.94 8.31 -3.22
CA ALA A 166 -10.73 6.88 -3.30
C ALA A 166 -12.01 6.18 -3.78
N MET A 167 -11.88 5.24 -4.70
CA MET A 167 -13.01 4.41 -5.16
C MET A 167 -13.30 3.27 -4.20
N ARG A 168 -12.29 2.82 -3.44
CA ARG A 168 -12.36 1.79 -2.41
C ARG A 168 -11.74 2.31 -1.12
N GLY A 169 -12.19 1.77 0.00
CA GLY A 169 -11.72 2.14 1.33
C GLY A 169 -12.88 2.40 2.27
N SER A 170 -12.55 2.65 3.52
CA SER A 170 -13.52 3.02 4.55
C SER A 170 -12.99 4.21 5.34
N VAL A 171 -13.88 4.87 6.10
CA VAL A 171 -13.50 5.94 7.05
C VAL A 171 -12.53 5.45 8.15
N GLN A 172 -12.41 4.13 8.30
CA GLN A 172 -11.50 3.48 9.26
C GLN A 172 -10.17 3.02 8.61
N SER A 173 -9.99 3.24 7.30
CA SER A 173 -8.72 2.93 6.64
C SER A 173 -7.60 3.86 7.13
N HIS A 174 -6.36 3.39 7.09
CA HIS A 174 -5.20 4.23 7.45
C HIS A 174 -5.08 5.47 6.56
N ALA A 175 -5.49 5.37 5.29
CA ALA A 175 -5.50 6.49 4.35
C ALA A 175 -6.51 7.59 4.74
N ALA A 176 -7.58 7.24 5.45
CA ALA A 176 -8.58 8.19 5.91
C ALA A 176 -8.13 8.97 7.18
N ALA A 177 -7.11 8.48 7.87
CA ALA A 177 -6.57 9.10 9.10
C ALA A 177 -5.41 10.08 8.83
N LEU A 178 -5.04 10.28 7.54
CA LEU A 178 -3.93 11.13 7.07
C LEU A 178 -4.43 12.47 6.55
#